data_0e637e6a4aa25b56f501a502c370536e
#
_entry.id   0e637e6a4aa25b56f501a502c370536e
#
_cell.length_a   1.000
_cell.length_b   1.000
_cell.length_c   1.000
_cell.angle_alpha   90.00
_cell.angle_beta   90.00
_cell.angle_gamma   90.00
#
_symmetry.space_group_name_H-M   'P 1'
#
loop_
_entity.id
_entity.type
_entity.pdbx_description
1 polymer ?
#
loop_
_entity_poly.entity_id
_entity_poly.type
_entity_poly.pdbx_seq_one_letter_code
_entity_poly.pdbx_strand_id
1 'polypeptide(L)'
;MPVVISPSLILGGTPGPLPPFPLTHAMIGYKTICTADNVTASSQAAGCPASDAVNIFTNEYWRPNVMPASWTIDAGTGVDTDYIGIAAHTLGTSGASLDIEYSTDGLTWTGMYSFAPADNAPIMVIYATTTARYWRMTVAGPVSPRIGVIYIGEMLQMQRPIYGGHAPITLNRDTTIFNQMSESGQFMARSITRQGASTSYAWKNLTALWYRQYFDPFVKAARTVPFFIAWRPITFPTEIGFVWTSKDIRPSNMGIRDLMEVSLDVVGVTDE
;
A
#
# COMPACT_ATOMS: atom_id res chain seq x y z
N MET A 1 13.04 0.82 -0.13
CA MET A 1 12.43 -0.04 -1.18
C MET A 1 10.95 -0.17 -0.88
N PRO A 2 10.07 0.44 -1.65
CA PRO A 2 8.65 0.45 -1.32
C PRO A 2 7.90 -0.87 -1.61
N VAL A 3 8.38 -1.74 -2.53
CA VAL A 3 7.88 -3.13 -2.67
C VAL A 3 8.93 -4.11 -2.19
N VAL A 4 8.52 -4.99 -1.31
CA VAL A 4 9.32 -6.11 -0.88
C VAL A 4 8.57 -7.38 -1.23
N ILE A 5 9.21 -8.22 -2.03
CA ILE A 5 8.76 -9.59 -2.27
C ILE A 5 9.62 -10.47 -1.38
N SER A 6 9.02 -11.07 -0.35
CA SER A 6 9.75 -11.90 0.58
C SER A 6 10.25 -13.17 -0.11
N PRO A 7 11.57 -13.34 -0.31
CA PRO A 7 12.12 -14.54 -0.97
C PRO A 7 11.89 -15.80 -0.16
N SER A 8 11.86 -15.69 1.17
CA SER A 8 11.70 -16.84 2.06
C SER A 8 10.30 -17.46 1.99
N LEU A 9 9.28 -16.68 1.65
CA LEU A 9 7.91 -17.18 1.48
C LEU A 9 7.60 -17.62 0.05
N ILE A 10 8.35 -17.09 -0.93
CA ILE A 10 8.19 -17.43 -2.34
C ILE A 10 9.13 -18.59 -2.73
N LEU A 11 10.29 -18.72 -2.08
CA LEU A 11 11.37 -19.63 -2.51
C LEU A 11 11.81 -20.66 -1.47
N GLY A 12 11.41 -20.59 -0.22
CA GLY A 12 12.00 -21.43 0.85
C GLY A 12 11.04 -22.14 1.79
N GLY A 13 9.75 -21.84 1.76
CA GLY A 13 8.72 -22.59 2.49
C GLY A 13 8.02 -23.58 1.57
N THR A 14 7.24 -24.50 2.14
CA THR A 14 6.26 -25.24 1.33
C THR A 14 5.40 -24.19 0.64
N PRO A 15 5.44 -24.08 -0.70
CA PRO A 15 4.78 -22.98 -1.37
C PRO A 15 3.28 -23.06 -1.10
N GLY A 16 2.74 -22.10 -0.39
CA GLY A 16 1.35 -21.77 -0.56
C GLY A 16 1.08 -21.46 -2.04
N PRO A 17 -0.14 -21.54 -2.51
CA PRO A 17 -0.43 -21.22 -3.90
C PRO A 17 0.08 -19.80 -4.18
N LEU A 18 1.03 -19.70 -5.13
CA LEU A 18 1.45 -18.41 -5.67
C LEU A 18 0.21 -17.68 -6.19
N PRO A 19 0.21 -16.35 -6.18
CA PRO A 19 -0.84 -15.59 -6.84
C PRO A 19 -1.13 -16.20 -8.22
N PRO A 20 -2.40 -16.35 -8.61
CA PRO A 20 -2.80 -17.07 -9.82
C PRO A 20 -2.29 -16.43 -11.13
N PHE A 21 -1.78 -15.19 -11.04
CA PHE A 21 -1.24 -14.46 -12.18
C PHE A 21 0.23 -14.06 -11.92
N PRO A 22 1.01 -13.78 -12.99
CA PRO A 22 2.39 -13.37 -12.83
C PRO A 22 2.56 -12.07 -12.04
N LEU A 23 3.62 -11.96 -11.24
CA LEU A 23 3.99 -10.73 -10.52
C LEU A 23 4.36 -9.55 -11.44
N THR A 24 4.26 -9.72 -12.74
CA THR A 24 4.31 -8.67 -13.76
C THR A 24 2.98 -7.93 -13.93
N HIS A 25 1.90 -8.45 -13.33
CA HIS A 25 0.60 -7.81 -13.30
C HIS A 25 0.49 -6.87 -12.11
N ALA A 26 -0.41 -5.88 -12.21
CA ALA A 26 -0.65 -4.97 -11.10
C ALA A 26 -1.30 -5.68 -9.92
N MET A 27 -0.85 -5.31 -8.72
CA MET A 27 -1.36 -5.76 -7.43
C MET A 27 -2.01 -4.57 -6.73
N ILE A 28 -3.22 -4.76 -6.24
CA ILE A 28 -4.00 -3.73 -5.56
C ILE A 28 -4.36 -4.21 -4.16
N GLY A 29 -3.82 -3.54 -3.14
CA GLY A 29 -4.10 -3.81 -1.74
C GLY A 29 -5.16 -2.85 -1.21
N TYR A 30 -6.41 -3.30 -1.12
CA TYR A 30 -7.53 -2.48 -0.64
C TYR A 30 -8.30 -3.11 0.53
N LYS A 31 -8.21 -4.42 0.66
CA LYS A 31 -8.80 -5.14 1.80
C LYS A 31 -7.85 -5.06 2.98
N THR A 32 -8.40 -4.85 4.16
CA THR A 32 -7.63 -4.91 5.40
C THR A 32 -8.44 -5.61 6.49
N ILE A 33 -7.75 -6.41 7.30
CA ILE A 33 -8.27 -7.01 8.53
C ILE A 33 -8.06 -6.11 9.75
N CYS A 34 -7.34 -5.00 9.55
CA CYS A 34 -6.99 -4.07 10.62
C CYS A 34 -8.18 -3.19 10.97
N THR A 35 -8.54 -3.14 12.24
CA THR A 35 -9.59 -2.27 12.79
C THR A 35 -9.11 -1.65 14.10
N ALA A 36 -9.74 -0.58 14.54
CA ALA A 36 -9.39 0.08 15.81
C ALA A 36 -9.57 -0.84 17.02
N ASP A 37 -10.49 -1.81 16.93
CA ASP A 37 -10.83 -2.71 18.04
C ASP A 37 -9.88 -3.91 18.17
N ASN A 38 -9.15 -4.26 17.09
CA ASN A 38 -8.31 -5.45 17.06
C ASN A 38 -6.81 -5.17 17.11
N VAL A 39 -6.42 -3.91 17.27
CA VAL A 39 -5.02 -3.48 17.31
C VAL A 39 -4.55 -3.16 18.72
N THR A 40 -3.31 -3.52 19.01
CA THR A 40 -2.60 -3.17 20.23
C THR A 40 -1.16 -2.78 19.92
N ALA A 41 -0.54 -1.98 20.79
CA ALA A 41 0.87 -1.68 20.68
C ALA A 41 1.57 -1.80 22.06
N SER A 42 2.81 -2.24 22.05
CA SER A 42 3.62 -2.34 23.28
C SER A 42 3.99 -0.96 23.84
N SER A 43 3.99 0.06 23.00
CA SER A 43 4.30 1.45 23.36
C SER A 43 3.57 2.42 22.43
N GLN A 44 3.04 3.50 22.99
CA GLN A 44 2.43 4.59 22.23
C GLN A 44 2.63 5.92 22.92
N ALA A 45 2.86 6.96 22.14
CA ALA A 45 2.97 8.32 22.65
C ALA A 45 1.56 8.90 22.89
N ALA A 46 1.47 9.88 23.78
CA ALA A 46 0.21 10.56 24.06
C ALA A 46 -0.33 11.23 22.78
N GLY A 47 -1.61 10.95 22.48
CA GLY A 47 -2.26 11.46 21.27
C GLY A 47 -1.88 10.76 19.95
N CYS A 48 -1.16 9.63 20.01
CA CYS A 48 -0.76 8.86 18.85
C CYS A 48 -0.99 7.35 19.10
N PRO A 49 -2.24 6.92 19.32
CA PRO A 49 -2.54 5.54 19.69
C PRO A 49 -2.33 4.59 18.50
N ALA A 50 -2.27 3.28 18.80
CA ALA A 50 -2.12 2.23 17.80
C ALA A 50 -3.26 2.22 16.77
N SER A 51 -4.47 2.62 17.18
CA SER A 51 -5.66 2.71 16.34
C SER A 51 -5.56 3.74 15.22
N ASP A 52 -4.73 4.76 15.37
CA ASP A 52 -4.57 5.79 14.34
C ASP A 52 -3.87 5.25 13.08
N ALA A 53 -3.14 4.14 13.20
CA ALA A 53 -2.50 3.50 12.05
C ALA A 53 -3.43 2.55 11.25
N VAL A 54 -4.67 2.35 11.67
CA VAL A 54 -5.63 1.47 10.96
C VAL A 54 -6.75 2.24 10.26
N ASN A 55 -6.76 3.56 10.35
CA ASN A 55 -7.69 4.41 9.60
C ASN A 55 -7.12 4.75 8.20
N ILE A 56 -7.91 5.48 7.43
CA ILE A 56 -7.56 5.87 6.05
C ILE A 56 -6.85 7.23 5.96
N PHE A 57 -6.67 7.91 7.09
CA PHE A 57 -6.17 9.28 7.14
C PHE A 57 -4.64 9.31 7.25
N THR A 58 -3.99 10.07 6.39
CA THR A 58 -2.53 10.17 6.37
C THR A 58 -1.95 11.17 7.37
N ASN A 59 -2.80 11.95 8.02
CA ASN A 59 -2.42 12.94 9.05
C ASN A 59 -2.52 12.41 10.48
N GLU A 60 -3.20 11.29 10.69
CA GLU A 60 -3.24 10.57 11.96
C GLU A 60 -2.21 9.44 11.92
N TYR A 61 -1.61 9.09 13.05
CA TYR A 61 -0.54 8.10 13.06
C TYR A 61 -0.32 7.50 14.44
N TRP A 62 0.07 6.24 14.46
CA TRP A 62 0.72 5.64 15.62
C TRP A 62 2.17 6.12 15.72
N ARG A 63 2.59 6.41 16.94
CA ARG A 63 3.99 6.71 17.28
C ARG A 63 4.35 6.03 18.57
N PRO A 64 5.38 5.16 18.62
CA PRO A 64 5.87 4.61 19.87
C PRO A 64 6.53 5.69 20.72
N ASN A 65 6.35 5.59 22.04
CA ASN A 65 7.06 6.45 23.01
C ASN A 65 8.43 5.86 23.40
N VAL A 66 8.53 4.53 23.39
CA VAL A 66 9.75 3.78 23.72
C VAL A 66 10.05 2.81 22.59
N MET A 67 11.32 2.70 22.22
CA MET A 67 11.81 1.78 21.19
C MET A 67 12.70 0.70 21.82
N PRO A 68 12.74 -0.54 21.30
CA PRO A 68 11.89 -1.04 20.22
C PRO A 68 10.42 -1.18 20.66
N ALA A 69 9.52 -1.10 19.69
CA ALA A 69 8.08 -1.21 19.95
C ALA A 69 7.41 -2.13 18.94
N SER A 70 6.41 -2.88 19.39
CA SER A 70 5.59 -3.73 18.53
C SER A 70 4.18 -3.18 18.40
N TRP A 71 3.62 -3.34 17.20
CA TRP A 71 2.24 -3.08 16.85
C TRP A 71 1.64 -4.41 16.38
N THR A 72 0.54 -4.84 16.98
CA THR A 72 0.01 -6.20 16.84
C THR A 72 -1.49 -6.17 16.53
N ILE A 73 -1.92 -7.00 15.59
CA ILE A 73 -3.33 -7.28 15.27
C ILE A 73 -3.70 -8.66 15.78
N ASP A 74 -4.90 -8.78 16.37
CA ASP A 74 -5.62 -10.04 16.61
C ASP A 74 -6.85 -10.09 15.70
N ALA A 75 -6.81 -10.89 14.67
CA ALA A 75 -7.95 -11.09 13.76
C ALA A 75 -9.08 -11.94 14.36
N GLY A 76 -8.93 -12.42 15.62
CA GLY A 76 -9.89 -13.28 16.30
C GLY A 76 -9.87 -14.74 15.84
N THR A 77 -9.68 -14.97 14.55
CA THR A 77 -9.57 -16.28 13.91
C THR A 77 -8.42 -16.31 12.92
N GLY A 78 -8.03 -17.48 12.42
CA GLY A 78 -7.10 -17.60 11.31
C GLY A 78 -7.71 -16.97 10.04
N VAL A 79 -7.01 -16.01 9.43
CA VAL A 79 -7.42 -15.30 8.22
C VAL A 79 -6.30 -15.38 7.20
N ASP A 80 -6.67 -15.59 5.94
CA ASP A 80 -5.73 -15.58 4.82
C ASP A 80 -5.34 -14.16 4.46
N THR A 81 -4.03 -13.93 4.34
CA THR A 81 -3.48 -12.65 3.86
C THR A 81 -2.29 -12.92 2.94
N ASP A 82 -2.00 -11.99 2.04
CA ASP A 82 -0.92 -12.10 1.07
C ASP A 82 -0.19 -10.76 0.84
N TYR A 83 -0.60 -9.69 1.53
CA TYR A 83 0.13 -8.43 1.52
C TYR A 83 0.03 -7.67 2.84
N ILE A 84 1.03 -6.82 3.06
CA ILE A 84 1.04 -5.76 4.07
C ILE A 84 1.39 -4.45 3.36
N GLY A 85 0.55 -3.43 3.53
CA GLY A 85 0.78 -2.09 3.03
C GLY A 85 1.05 -1.11 4.18
N ILE A 86 2.06 -0.24 4.03
CA ILE A 86 2.39 0.81 4.99
C ILE A 86 2.56 2.12 4.24
N ALA A 87 1.87 3.17 4.68
CA ALA A 87 1.95 4.50 4.07
C ALA A 87 1.92 5.61 5.13
N ALA A 88 2.22 6.83 4.70
CA ALA A 88 2.28 8.01 5.57
C ALA A 88 3.19 7.78 6.79
N HIS A 89 4.40 7.31 6.54
CA HIS A 89 5.36 6.95 7.58
C HIS A 89 6.65 7.75 7.48
N THR A 90 7.41 7.74 8.58
CA THR A 90 8.75 8.35 8.64
C THR A 90 9.84 7.32 8.94
N LEU A 91 9.66 6.06 8.53
CA LEU A 91 10.61 4.98 8.81
C LEU A 91 11.99 5.26 8.24
N GLY A 92 12.07 5.74 6.99
CA GLY A 92 13.34 6.08 6.35
C GLY A 92 14.07 7.22 7.06
N THR A 93 13.41 8.35 7.29
CA THR A 93 14.02 9.51 7.95
C THR A 93 14.37 9.27 9.42
N SER A 94 13.67 8.34 10.09
CA SER A 94 14.00 7.95 11.47
C SER A 94 15.11 6.90 11.57
N GLY A 95 15.55 6.32 10.44
CA GLY A 95 16.52 5.23 10.41
C GLY A 95 16.03 3.97 11.11
N ALA A 96 14.72 3.74 11.07
CA ALA A 96 14.10 2.61 11.75
C ALA A 96 14.13 1.35 10.88
N SER A 97 14.33 0.19 11.53
CA SER A 97 14.10 -1.13 10.95
C SER A 97 12.69 -1.63 11.30
N LEU A 98 12.16 -2.49 10.47
CA LEU A 98 10.86 -3.11 10.61
C LEU A 98 10.99 -4.61 10.49
N ASP A 99 10.54 -5.34 11.52
CA ASP A 99 10.42 -6.79 11.53
C ASP A 99 8.94 -7.16 11.48
N ILE A 100 8.57 -8.01 10.52
CA ILE A 100 7.21 -8.49 10.31
C ILE A 100 7.15 -9.96 10.70
N GLU A 101 6.19 -10.30 11.54
CA GLU A 101 6.00 -11.63 12.08
C GLU A 101 4.51 -11.99 12.12
N TYR A 102 4.22 -13.28 12.08
CA TYR A 102 2.86 -13.80 12.26
C TYR A 102 2.83 -14.93 13.28
N SER A 103 1.65 -15.20 13.84
CA SER A 103 1.44 -16.27 14.79
C SER A 103 0.01 -16.83 14.70
N THR A 104 -0.16 -18.08 15.00
CA THR A 104 -1.46 -18.73 15.11
C THR A 104 -2.01 -18.74 16.54
N ASP A 105 -1.13 -18.65 17.53
CA ASP A 105 -1.45 -18.80 18.95
C ASP A 105 -1.18 -17.52 19.79
N GLY A 106 -0.49 -16.52 19.19
CA GLY A 106 -0.07 -15.30 19.87
C GLY A 106 1.13 -15.47 20.82
N LEU A 107 1.69 -16.67 20.91
CA LEU A 107 2.81 -17.02 21.78
C LEU A 107 4.08 -17.31 20.98
N THR A 108 3.95 -18.14 19.95
CA THR A 108 5.06 -18.50 19.06
C THR A 108 4.99 -17.66 17.79
N TRP A 109 6.05 -16.89 17.52
CA TRP A 109 6.10 -15.98 16.39
C TRP A 109 7.04 -16.50 15.30
N THR A 110 6.55 -16.47 14.08
CA THR A 110 7.31 -16.81 12.88
C THR A 110 7.69 -15.54 12.14
N GLY A 111 8.99 -15.30 12.00
CA GLY A 111 9.50 -14.17 11.23
C GLY A 111 9.16 -14.32 9.74
N MET A 112 8.61 -13.26 9.16
CA MET A 112 8.29 -13.19 7.74
C MET A 112 9.32 -12.40 6.97
N TYR A 113 9.60 -11.18 7.41
CA TYR A 113 10.52 -10.29 6.73
C TYR A 113 11.09 -9.23 7.67
N SER A 114 12.37 -8.87 7.46
CA SER A 114 13.06 -7.81 8.18
C SER A 114 13.77 -6.89 7.20
N PHE A 115 13.57 -5.58 7.33
CA PHE A 115 14.19 -4.58 6.46
C PHE A 115 14.23 -3.19 7.10
N ALA A 116 15.09 -2.32 6.55
CA ALA A 116 15.15 -0.91 6.89
C ALA A 116 14.80 -0.09 5.64
N PRO A 117 13.69 0.63 5.64
CA PRO A 117 13.33 1.52 4.54
C PRO A 117 14.37 2.62 4.35
N ALA A 118 14.72 2.92 3.10
CA ALA A 118 15.68 3.98 2.78
C ALA A 118 15.01 5.37 2.73
N ASP A 119 13.72 5.42 2.53
CA ASP A 119 12.89 6.61 2.35
C ASP A 119 11.54 6.45 3.05
N ASN A 120 10.66 7.43 2.91
CA ASN A 120 9.31 7.42 3.48
C ASN A 120 8.23 7.05 2.46
N ALA A 121 8.62 6.56 1.29
CA ALA A 121 7.68 6.15 0.25
C ALA A 121 6.80 4.97 0.72
N PRO A 122 5.56 4.84 0.22
CA PRO A 122 4.68 3.74 0.55
C PRO A 122 5.35 2.37 0.35
N ILE A 123 5.11 1.46 1.26
CA ILE A 123 5.68 0.11 1.28
C ILE A 123 4.57 -0.90 1.02
N MET A 124 4.83 -1.89 0.19
CA MET A 124 3.95 -3.04 0.00
C MET A 124 4.79 -4.31 0.07
N VAL A 125 4.62 -5.07 1.14
CA VAL A 125 5.20 -6.40 1.31
C VAL A 125 4.24 -7.41 0.71
N ILE A 126 4.68 -8.15 -0.29
CA ILE A 126 3.88 -9.17 -1.00
C ILE A 126 4.48 -10.53 -0.67
N TYR A 127 3.65 -11.48 -0.26
CA TYR A 127 4.04 -12.83 0.14
C TYR A 127 3.03 -13.87 -0.32
N ALA A 128 3.39 -15.15 -0.22
CA ALA A 128 2.46 -16.23 -0.46
C ALA A 128 1.34 -16.21 0.59
N THR A 129 0.11 -16.52 0.19
CA THR A 129 -1.04 -16.55 1.09
C THR A 129 -0.72 -17.31 2.37
N THR A 130 -0.82 -16.64 3.48
CA THR A 130 -0.50 -17.15 4.82
C THR A 130 -1.71 -17.02 5.72
N THR A 131 -2.11 -18.14 6.33
CA THR A 131 -3.22 -18.17 7.28
C THR A 131 -2.68 -17.98 8.69
N ALA A 132 -3.05 -16.88 9.33
CA ALA A 132 -2.68 -16.60 10.72
C ALA A 132 -3.78 -15.82 11.43
N ARG A 133 -3.78 -15.89 12.77
CA ARG A 133 -4.66 -15.07 13.61
C ARG A 133 -3.98 -13.76 14.02
N TYR A 134 -2.69 -13.81 14.32
CA TYR A 134 -1.94 -12.67 14.83
C TYR A 134 -0.89 -12.19 13.85
N TRP A 135 -0.78 -10.89 13.71
CA TRP A 135 0.24 -10.21 12.90
C TRP A 135 0.92 -9.16 13.73
N ARG A 136 2.25 -9.15 13.73
CA ARG A 136 3.05 -8.20 14.50
C ARG A 136 4.08 -7.52 13.62
N MET A 137 4.20 -6.22 13.81
CA MET A 137 5.29 -5.42 13.27
C MET A 137 6.09 -4.85 14.45
N THR A 138 7.37 -5.16 14.50
CA THR A 138 8.30 -4.62 15.49
C THR A 138 9.17 -3.57 14.82
N VAL A 139 9.16 -2.38 15.40
CA VAL A 139 9.93 -1.23 14.92
C VAL A 139 11.08 -0.99 15.88
N ALA A 140 12.32 -0.89 15.36
CA ALA A 140 13.52 -0.61 16.13
C ALA A 140 14.35 0.47 15.42
N GLY A 141 15.03 1.32 16.19
CA GLY A 141 15.86 2.38 15.63
C GLY A 141 16.17 3.49 16.61
N PRO A 142 16.98 4.47 16.19
CA PRO A 142 17.44 5.56 17.07
C PRO A 142 16.34 6.61 17.32
N VAL A 143 15.40 6.77 16.39
CA VAL A 143 14.32 7.77 16.46
C VAL A 143 12.98 7.09 16.28
N SER A 144 12.00 7.44 17.10
CA SER A 144 10.64 6.93 17.04
C SER A 144 9.95 7.42 15.77
N PRO A 145 9.57 6.51 14.83
CA PRO A 145 8.88 6.88 13.60
C PRO A 145 7.40 7.15 13.85
N ARG A 146 6.77 7.79 12.86
CA ARG A 146 5.31 7.86 12.70
C ARG A 146 4.90 6.84 11.66
N ILE A 147 3.74 6.20 11.87
CA ILE A 147 3.14 5.28 10.90
C ILE A 147 1.65 5.59 10.84
N GLY A 148 1.20 6.14 9.71
CA GLY A 148 -0.18 6.62 9.56
C GLY A 148 -1.13 5.55 9.06
N VAL A 149 -0.71 4.71 8.12
CA VAL A 149 -1.61 3.71 7.50
C VAL A 149 -0.94 2.35 7.46
N ILE A 150 -1.64 1.33 7.97
CA ILE A 150 -1.23 -0.07 7.91
C ILE A 150 -2.41 -0.90 7.42
N TYR A 151 -2.24 -1.56 6.27
CA TYR A 151 -3.19 -2.55 5.77
C TYR A 151 -2.56 -3.93 5.81
N ILE A 152 -3.32 -4.93 6.24
CA ILE A 152 -2.97 -6.35 6.17
C ILE A 152 -4.18 -7.07 5.61
N GLY A 153 -4.01 -7.86 4.55
CA GLY A 153 -5.16 -8.55 3.96
C GLY A 153 -4.83 -9.29 2.67
N GLU A 154 -5.86 -9.54 1.88
CA GLU A 154 -5.76 -10.13 0.55
C GLU A 154 -5.71 -9.04 -0.52
N MET A 155 -4.70 -9.09 -1.38
CA MET A 155 -4.60 -8.19 -2.53
C MET A 155 -5.47 -8.67 -3.71
N LEU A 156 -5.90 -7.72 -4.53
CA LEU A 156 -6.44 -8.00 -5.85
C LEU A 156 -5.31 -8.03 -6.86
N GLN A 157 -5.09 -9.16 -7.48
CA GLN A 157 -4.18 -9.29 -8.62
C GLN A 157 -4.93 -9.10 -9.93
N MET A 158 -4.44 -8.21 -10.78
CA MET A 158 -5.08 -7.93 -12.06
C MET A 158 -4.92 -9.09 -13.04
N GLN A 159 -6.01 -9.43 -13.72
CA GLN A 159 -6.04 -10.53 -14.70
C GLN A 159 -5.11 -10.30 -15.91
N ARG A 160 -4.87 -9.04 -16.24
CA ARG A 160 -4.05 -8.64 -17.39
C ARG A 160 -3.02 -7.60 -16.97
N PRO A 161 -1.88 -7.52 -17.64
CA PRO A 161 -0.95 -6.42 -17.44
C PRO A 161 -1.59 -5.09 -17.83
N ILE A 162 -1.07 -3.99 -17.30
CA ILE A 162 -1.52 -2.65 -17.66
C ILE A 162 -1.25 -2.41 -19.15
N TYR A 163 -2.25 -1.87 -19.84
CA TYR A 163 -2.08 -1.37 -21.19
C TYR A 163 -1.23 -0.10 -21.16
N GLY A 164 -0.35 0.08 -22.12
CA GLY A 164 0.61 1.17 -22.13
C GLY A 164 -0.01 2.58 -22.10
N GLY A 165 0.81 3.58 -21.87
CA GLY A 165 0.41 4.99 -21.91
C GLY A 165 0.22 5.67 -20.55
N HIS A 166 0.44 4.96 -19.43
CA HIS A 166 0.48 5.58 -18.10
C HIS A 166 1.90 6.05 -17.74
N ALA A 167 2.00 7.04 -16.87
CA ALA A 167 3.22 7.33 -16.14
C ALA A 167 3.14 6.65 -14.76
N PRO A 168 4.20 5.96 -14.28
CA PRO A 168 4.23 5.42 -12.93
C PRO A 168 3.95 6.52 -11.90
N ILE A 169 3.18 6.19 -10.87
CA ILE A 169 2.70 7.19 -9.89
C ILE A 169 3.84 7.96 -9.22
N THR A 170 4.95 7.32 -8.95
CA THR A 170 6.14 7.92 -8.34
C THR A 170 6.89 8.89 -9.26
N LEU A 171 6.65 8.82 -10.56
CA LEU A 171 7.30 9.68 -11.56
C LEU A 171 6.38 10.82 -12.04
N ASN A 172 5.08 10.69 -11.86
CA ASN A 172 4.10 11.66 -12.36
C ASN A 172 3.65 12.62 -11.26
N ARG A 173 4.50 13.61 -10.98
CA ARG A 173 4.25 14.61 -9.95
C ARG A 173 3.13 15.57 -10.37
N ASP A 174 2.21 15.81 -9.44
CA ASP A 174 1.12 16.78 -9.53
C ASP A 174 1.36 17.90 -8.51
N THR A 175 2.07 18.93 -8.91
CA THR A 175 2.54 20.01 -8.03
C THR A 175 1.84 21.30 -8.36
N THR A 176 1.19 21.91 -7.38
CA THR A 176 0.66 23.26 -7.52
C THR A 176 1.75 24.29 -7.17
N ILE A 177 2.20 25.00 -8.19
CA ILE A 177 3.31 25.96 -8.10
C ILE A 177 2.78 27.38 -8.30
N PHE A 178 3.17 28.28 -7.42
CA PHE A 178 2.93 29.70 -7.56
C PHE A 178 4.26 30.44 -7.78
N ASN A 179 4.41 31.10 -8.92
CA ASN A 179 5.59 31.88 -9.26
C ASN A 179 5.28 33.39 -9.11
N GLN A 180 6.13 34.10 -8.41
CA GLN A 180 6.10 35.55 -8.33
C GLN A 180 7.11 36.13 -9.31
N MET A 181 6.65 37.10 -10.15
CA MET A 181 7.45 37.77 -11.12
C MET A 181 7.30 39.28 -10.93
N SER A 182 8.38 40.04 -11.18
CA SER A 182 8.33 41.51 -11.22
C SER A 182 7.61 42.00 -12.49
N GLU A 183 7.22 43.27 -12.53
CA GLU A 183 6.65 43.91 -13.73
C GLU A 183 7.61 43.85 -14.95
N SER A 184 8.91 43.79 -14.69
CA SER A 184 9.95 43.63 -15.73
C SER A 184 10.17 42.15 -16.13
N GLY A 185 9.40 41.21 -15.63
CA GLY A 185 9.48 39.77 -15.96
C GLY A 185 10.58 38.99 -15.22
N GLN A 186 11.20 39.58 -14.20
CA GLN A 186 12.21 38.89 -13.41
C GLN A 186 11.54 37.88 -12.43
N PHE A 187 12.10 36.68 -12.32
CA PHE A 187 11.68 35.70 -11.35
C PHE A 187 12.07 36.12 -9.94
N MET A 188 11.10 36.31 -9.05
CA MET A 188 11.33 36.81 -7.69
C MET A 188 11.23 35.73 -6.64
N ALA A 189 10.23 34.83 -6.75
CA ALA A 189 10.03 33.77 -5.80
C ALA A 189 9.16 32.63 -6.39
N ARG A 190 9.26 31.46 -5.79
CA ARG A 190 8.38 30.32 -6.07
C ARG A 190 7.91 29.71 -4.75
N SER A 191 6.63 29.47 -4.64
CA SER A 191 6.05 28.67 -3.55
C SER A 191 5.33 27.45 -4.12
N ILE A 192 5.45 26.35 -3.41
CA ILE A 192 4.73 25.10 -3.69
C ILE A 192 3.65 24.98 -2.62
N THR A 193 2.39 24.96 -3.05
CA THR A 193 1.23 24.90 -2.15
C THR A 193 0.66 23.52 -1.99
N ARG A 194 0.94 22.63 -2.95
CA ARG A 194 0.52 21.23 -2.92
C ARG A 194 1.54 20.39 -3.68
N GLN A 195 1.89 19.25 -3.07
CA GLN A 195 2.64 18.19 -3.72
C GLN A 195 1.79 16.92 -3.71
N GLY A 196 1.80 16.19 -4.79
CA GLY A 196 1.07 14.95 -4.96
C GLY A 196 1.49 14.24 -6.23
N ALA A 197 0.85 13.15 -6.52
CA ALA A 197 1.02 12.43 -7.77
C ALA A 197 -0.35 12.02 -8.33
N SER A 198 -0.47 11.96 -9.64
CA SER A 198 -1.67 11.51 -10.31
C SER A 198 -1.31 10.63 -11.50
N THR A 199 -2.10 9.60 -11.79
CA THR A 199 -1.91 8.80 -13.00
C THR A 199 -3.20 8.11 -13.42
N SER A 200 -3.20 7.56 -14.64
CA SER A 200 -4.31 6.78 -15.17
C SER A 200 -3.82 5.42 -15.65
N TYR A 201 -4.23 4.37 -14.97
CA TYR A 201 -3.96 3.00 -15.35
C TYR A 201 -5.09 2.45 -16.21
N ALA A 202 -4.77 1.76 -17.30
CA ALA A 202 -5.78 1.17 -18.17
C ALA A 202 -5.53 -0.33 -18.38
N TRP A 203 -6.61 -1.10 -18.29
CA TRP A 203 -6.60 -2.53 -18.58
C TRP A 203 -7.60 -2.84 -19.67
N LYS A 204 -7.18 -3.68 -20.61
CA LYS A 204 -8.02 -4.17 -21.71
C LYS A 204 -8.08 -5.70 -21.67
N ASN A 205 -9.08 -6.23 -22.35
CA ASN A 205 -9.28 -7.67 -22.49
C ASN A 205 -9.49 -8.42 -21.17
N LEU A 206 -10.07 -7.75 -20.17
CA LEU A 206 -10.53 -8.41 -18.95
C LEU A 206 -11.77 -9.25 -19.27
N THR A 207 -11.83 -10.49 -18.79
CA THR A 207 -13.06 -11.28 -18.98
C THR A 207 -14.19 -10.70 -18.13
N ALA A 208 -15.40 -10.64 -18.68
CA ALA A 208 -16.55 -10.07 -18.00
C ALA A 208 -16.91 -10.81 -16.70
N LEU A 209 -16.63 -12.12 -16.65
CA LEU A 209 -16.81 -12.92 -15.43
C LEU A 209 -15.83 -12.51 -14.34
N TRP A 210 -14.53 -12.45 -14.66
CA TRP A 210 -13.49 -12.03 -13.71
C TRP A 210 -13.72 -10.62 -13.17
N TYR A 211 -14.13 -9.69 -14.09
CA TYR A 211 -14.43 -8.31 -13.68
C TYR A 211 -15.50 -8.28 -12.60
N ARG A 212 -16.63 -8.97 -12.82
CA ARG A 212 -17.75 -9.00 -11.86
C ARG A 212 -17.41 -9.68 -10.55
N GLN A 213 -16.60 -10.73 -10.60
CA GLN A 213 -16.27 -11.52 -9.42
C GLN A 213 -15.19 -10.86 -8.55
N TYR A 214 -14.16 -10.28 -9.15
CA TYR A 214 -12.97 -9.81 -8.43
C TYR A 214 -12.78 -8.29 -8.48
N PHE A 215 -13.04 -7.65 -9.62
CA PHE A 215 -12.76 -6.22 -9.77
C PHE A 215 -13.92 -5.34 -9.29
N ASP A 216 -15.18 -5.73 -9.49
CA ASP A 216 -16.34 -4.94 -9.05
C ASP A 216 -16.41 -4.73 -7.52
N PRO A 217 -16.05 -5.71 -6.66
CA PRO A 217 -15.89 -5.47 -5.23
C PRO A 217 -14.85 -4.40 -4.90
N PHE A 218 -13.72 -4.38 -5.63
CA PHE A 218 -12.71 -3.32 -5.50
C PHE A 218 -13.28 -1.95 -5.93
N VAL A 219 -13.98 -1.87 -7.06
CA VAL A 219 -14.60 -0.63 -7.53
C VAL A 219 -15.54 -0.03 -6.48
N LYS A 220 -16.31 -0.88 -5.81
CA LYS A 220 -17.20 -0.45 -4.72
C LYS A 220 -16.43 0.10 -3.53
N ALA A 221 -15.36 -0.58 -3.11
CA ALA A 221 -14.52 -0.16 -1.99
C ALA A 221 -13.73 1.12 -2.31
N ALA A 222 -13.15 1.23 -3.50
CA ALA A 222 -12.33 2.36 -3.93
C ALA A 222 -13.07 3.71 -4.00
N ARG A 223 -14.40 3.71 -3.89
CA ARG A 223 -15.20 4.94 -3.78
C ARG A 223 -15.05 5.62 -2.41
N THR A 224 -14.65 4.88 -1.40
CA THR A 224 -14.61 5.37 -0.01
C THR A 224 -13.27 5.15 0.68
N VAL A 225 -12.46 4.21 0.19
CA VAL A 225 -11.18 3.85 0.83
C VAL A 225 -10.02 4.03 -0.15
N PRO A 226 -8.92 4.65 0.30
CA PRO A 226 -7.64 4.59 -0.40
C PRO A 226 -7.11 3.16 -0.46
N PHE A 227 -6.18 2.92 -1.38
CA PHE A 227 -5.60 1.60 -1.58
C PHE A 227 -4.14 1.68 -2.04
N PHE A 228 -3.42 0.60 -1.85
CA PHE A 228 -2.07 0.43 -2.37
C PHE A 228 -2.12 -0.12 -3.80
N ILE A 229 -1.24 0.38 -4.65
CA ILE A 229 -1.06 -0.15 -6.00
C ILE A 229 0.41 -0.31 -6.35
N ALA A 230 0.78 -1.53 -6.75
CA ALA A 230 2.07 -1.86 -7.35
C ALA A 230 1.82 -2.32 -8.78
N TRP A 231 2.16 -1.53 -9.78
CA TRP A 231 1.76 -1.81 -11.15
C TRP A 231 2.55 -2.92 -11.83
N ARG A 232 3.81 -3.12 -11.46
CA ARG A 232 4.67 -4.24 -11.89
C ARG A 232 5.69 -4.58 -10.80
N PRO A 233 5.28 -5.21 -9.71
CA PRO A 233 6.09 -5.33 -8.50
C PRO A 233 7.46 -6.01 -8.71
N ILE A 234 7.55 -7.02 -9.59
CA ILE A 234 8.81 -7.72 -9.82
C ILE A 234 9.81 -6.91 -10.66
N THR A 235 9.31 -6.03 -11.55
CA THR A 235 10.17 -5.27 -12.47
C THR A 235 10.52 -3.90 -11.89
N PHE A 236 9.56 -3.27 -11.22
CA PHE A 236 9.66 -1.93 -10.66
C PHE A 236 9.20 -1.92 -9.19
N PRO A 237 9.99 -2.54 -8.30
CA PRO A 237 9.61 -2.70 -6.90
C PRO A 237 9.53 -1.39 -6.10
N THR A 238 10.07 -0.30 -6.62
CA THR A 238 10.04 1.03 -6.00
C THR A 238 8.86 1.89 -6.45
N GLU A 239 8.07 1.43 -7.42
CA GLU A 239 6.97 2.20 -8.01
C GLU A 239 5.62 1.79 -7.42
N ILE A 240 5.44 2.10 -6.13
CA ILE A 240 4.19 1.90 -5.40
C ILE A 240 3.53 3.24 -5.11
N GLY A 241 2.20 3.25 -5.13
CA GLY A 241 1.39 4.34 -4.65
C GLY A 241 0.44 3.91 -3.52
N PHE A 242 0.26 4.79 -2.54
CA PHE A 242 -0.94 4.81 -1.71
C PHE A 242 -1.84 5.89 -2.29
N VAL A 243 -2.96 5.46 -2.87
CA VAL A 243 -3.76 6.28 -3.80
C VAL A 243 -5.25 6.15 -3.53
N TRP A 244 -6.00 7.12 -4.03
CA TRP A 244 -7.47 7.09 -4.07
C TRP A 244 -7.95 7.49 -5.47
N THR A 245 -9.19 7.11 -5.80
CA THR A 245 -9.78 7.44 -7.10
C THR A 245 -10.12 8.93 -7.18
N SER A 246 -9.80 9.57 -8.29
CA SER A 246 -10.19 10.96 -8.56
C SER A 246 -11.60 11.09 -9.15
N LYS A 247 -12.15 9.99 -9.68
CA LYS A 247 -13.48 9.88 -10.27
C LYS A 247 -13.97 8.44 -10.27
N ASP A 248 -15.25 8.24 -10.59
CA ASP A 248 -15.86 6.91 -10.69
C ASP A 248 -15.14 6.04 -11.73
N ILE A 249 -14.86 4.80 -11.35
CA ILE A 249 -14.32 3.78 -12.26
C ILE A 249 -15.47 3.26 -13.12
N ARG A 250 -15.39 3.47 -14.43
CA ARG A 250 -16.42 3.07 -15.39
C ARG A 250 -15.86 2.05 -16.36
N PRO A 251 -16.33 0.80 -16.30
CA PRO A 251 -15.95 -0.19 -17.30
C PRO A 251 -16.70 0.03 -18.62
N SER A 252 -16.08 -0.37 -19.73
CA SER A 252 -16.76 -0.48 -21.00
C SER A 252 -16.65 -1.89 -21.56
N ASN A 253 -17.65 -2.29 -22.35
CA ASN A 253 -17.66 -3.57 -23.02
C ASN A 253 -16.91 -3.43 -24.36
N MET A 254 -16.03 -4.39 -24.66
CA MET A 254 -15.21 -4.41 -25.87
C MET A 254 -15.89 -5.19 -27.03
N GLY A 255 -17.20 -5.35 -26.99
CA GLY A 255 -18.01 -6.02 -28.03
C GLY A 255 -18.42 -7.45 -27.67
N ILE A 256 -18.62 -8.29 -28.70
CA ILE A 256 -19.29 -9.60 -28.60
C ILE A 256 -18.49 -10.72 -27.91
N ARG A 257 -17.25 -10.45 -27.48
CA ARG A 257 -16.38 -11.48 -26.87
C ARG A 257 -16.44 -11.51 -25.34
N ASP A 258 -17.41 -10.87 -24.72
CA ASP A 258 -17.50 -10.73 -23.25
C ASP A 258 -16.21 -10.22 -22.59
N LEU A 259 -15.50 -9.33 -23.29
CA LEU A 259 -14.31 -8.67 -22.80
C LEU A 259 -14.64 -7.25 -22.38
N MET A 260 -13.98 -6.80 -21.35
CA MET A 260 -14.14 -5.46 -20.76
C MET A 260 -12.82 -4.71 -20.75
N GLU A 261 -12.92 -3.41 -20.83
CA GLU A 261 -11.83 -2.49 -20.52
C GLU A 261 -12.22 -1.58 -19.38
N VAL A 262 -11.22 -1.12 -18.64
CA VAL A 262 -11.40 -0.20 -17.53
C VAL A 262 -10.21 0.74 -17.42
N SER A 263 -10.48 1.99 -17.06
CA SER A 263 -9.49 2.98 -16.68
C SER A 263 -9.67 3.35 -15.22
N LEU A 264 -8.55 3.47 -14.52
CA LEU A 264 -8.45 3.82 -13.12
C LEU A 264 -7.62 5.10 -12.98
N ASP A 265 -8.30 6.22 -12.77
CA ASP A 265 -7.65 7.50 -12.53
C ASP A 265 -7.45 7.70 -11.04
N VAL A 266 -6.21 7.87 -10.64
CA VAL A 266 -5.81 7.94 -9.24
C VAL A 266 -4.99 9.18 -8.93
N VAL A 267 -5.12 9.63 -7.69
CA VAL A 267 -4.29 10.65 -7.06
C VAL A 267 -3.68 10.02 -5.81
N GLY A 268 -2.46 10.35 -5.50
CA GLY A 268 -1.76 9.75 -4.36
C GLY A 268 -0.83 10.71 -3.65
N VAL A 269 -0.30 10.23 -2.54
CA VAL A 269 0.75 10.88 -1.78
C VAL A 269 2.09 10.46 -2.39
N THR A 270 2.98 11.42 -2.57
CA THR A 270 4.39 11.18 -2.88
C THR A 270 5.18 11.21 -1.58
N ASP A 271 6.37 10.61 -1.62
CA ASP A 271 7.38 10.78 -0.59
C ASP A 271 7.79 12.27 -0.52
N GLU A 272 7.78 12.83 0.69
CA GLU A 272 8.31 14.17 1.01
C GLU A 272 9.64 14.06 1.76
#